data_d3e27b68e865e43bc3a0edb7cacde2ca
#
_entry.id   d3e27b68e865e43bc3a0edb7cacde2ca
#
_cell.length_a   1.000
_cell.length_b   1.000
_cell.length_c   1.000
_cell.angle_alpha   90.00
_cell.angle_beta   90.00
_cell.angle_gamma   90.00
#
_symmetry.space_group_name_H-M   'P 1'
#
loop_
_entity.id
_entity.type
_entity.pdbx_description
1 polymer ?
#
loop_
_entity_poly.entity_id
_entity_poly.type
_entity_poly.pdbx_seq_one_letter_code
_entity_poly.pdbx_strand_id
1 'polypeptide(L)'
;MKLKLDFFAICLCLLVTFNSNSQYSEDSWKERDEWMNVERLLNWAEVNTGGTVADIGCHEGYLSMHLAKKVGENGKVYAVDVREDRLEKLEDNASERKLQNIVTTLGDYDDPKLPDNSMDVVFVIDAYHEMTEYQTILSHIHESLKPGGRVLILEKLKDHAKNKTRKEQTNSHTLSPKYVKKELKEAGFTITGEYRDIGNWENETGKKIWVLVAVVPEA
;
A
#
# COMPACT_ATOMS: atom_id res chain seq x y z
N MET A 1 -51.94 -48.84 -12.15
CA MET A 1 -51.79 -47.45 -11.72
C MET A 1 -50.33 -47.24 -11.35
N LYS A 2 -49.50 -46.68 -12.28
CA LYS A 2 -48.06 -46.52 -12.09
C LYS A 2 -47.80 -45.13 -11.58
N LEU A 3 -47.29 -45.00 -10.35
CA LEU A 3 -46.81 -43.75 -9.75
C LEU A 3 -45.49 -43.39 -10.42
N LYS A 4 -45.41 -42.21 -11.06
CA LYS A 4 -44.15 -41.59 -11.50
C LYS A 4 -43.63 -40.79 -10.34
N LEU A 5 -42.40 -41.14 -9.93
CA LEU A 5 -41.63 -40.38 -8.94
C LEU A 5 -40.78 -39.38 -9.72
N ASP A 6 -41.14 -38.11 -9.64
CA ASP A 6 -40.35 -37.02 -10.21
C ASP A 6 -39.18 -36.68 -9.27
N PHE A 7 -37.96 -36.93 -9.73
CA PHE A 7 -36.71 -36.56 -9.07
C PHE A 7 -36.47 -35.07 -9.28
N PHE A 8 -36.77 -34.27 -8.27
CA PHE A 8 -36.35 -32.87 -8.24
C PHE A 8 -34.85 -32.82 -7.83
N ALA A 9 -34.00 -32.63 -8.80
CA ALA A 9 -32.55 -32.36 -8.55
C ALA A 9 -32.40 -30.93 -8.04
N ILE A 10 -32.22 -30.77 -6.74
CA ILE A 10 -31.82 -29.49 -6.13
C ILE A 10 -30.36 -29.28 -6.43
N CYS A 11 -30.09 -28.43 -7.42
CA CYS A 11 -28.72 -27.94 -7.71
C CYS A 11 -28.37 -26.93 -6.63
N LEU A 12 -27.65 -27.36 -5.59
CA LEU A 12 -27.08 -26.51 -4.54
C LEU A 12 -25.87 -25.78 -5.12
N CYS A 13 -26.10 -24.60 -5.71
CA CYS A 13 -25.01 -23.68 -6.07
C CYS A 13 -24.36 -23.18 -4.79
N LEU A 14 -23.23 -23.78 -4.40
CA LEU A 14 -22.31 -23.23 -3.45
C LEU A 14 -21.72 -21.94 -4.05
N LEU A 15 -22.30 -20.80 -3.69
CA LEU A 15 -21.68 -19.50 -3.88
C LEU A 15 -20.44 -19.42 -2.97
N VAL A 16 -19.29 -19.80 -3.50
CA VAL A 16 -18.00 -19.49 -2.89
C VAL A 16 -17.79 -18.00 -3.12
N THR A 17 -18.20 -17.19 -2.16
CA THR A 17 -17.79 -15.78 -2.10
C THR A 17 -16.32 -15.76 -1.76
N PHE A 18 -15.45 -15.60 -2.75
CA PHE A 18 -14.06 -15.24 -2.51
C PHE A 18 -14.06 -13.85 -1.87
N ASN A 19 -13.79 -13.79 -0.57
CA ASN A 19 -13.51 -12.55 0.12
C ASN A 19 -12.17 -12.02 -0.42
N SER A 20 -12.20 -11.11 -1.38
CA SER A 20 -11.01 -10.45 -1.94
C SER A 20 -10.25 -9.58 -0.92
N ASN A 21 -10.73 -9.51 0.32
CA ASN A 21 -10.12 -8.72 1.40
C ASN A 21 -9.14 -9.50 2.27
N SER A 22 -8.95 -10.81 2.07
CA SER A 22 -8.13 -11.62 2.99
C SER A 22 -6.63 -11.35 2.87
N GLN A 23 -6.13 -10.94 1.71
CA GLN A 23 -4.70 -10.73 1.47
C GLN A 23 -4.06 -9.59 2.28
N TYR A 24 -4.87 -8.68 2.83
CA TYR A 24 -4.39 -7.55 3.64
C TYR A 24 -4.67 -7.73 5.13
N SER A 25 -5.40 -8.79 5.51
CA SER A 25 -5.67 -9.10 6.92
C SER A 25 -4.43 -9.67 7.61
N GLU A 26 -4.38 -9.58 8.94
CA GLU A 26 -3.27 -10.07 9.75
C GLU A 26 -2.96 -11.55 9.51
N ASP A 27 -3.99 -12.37 9.25
CA ASP A 27 -3.84 -13.81 8.99
C ASP A 27 -2.92 -14.11 7.80
N SER A 28 -2.78 -13.16 6.84
CA SER A 28 -1.93 -13.30 5.66
C SER A 28 -0.51 -12.73 5.81
N TRP A 29 -0.18 -12.06 6.93
CA TRP A 29 1.10 -11.36 7.08
C TRP A 29 2.31 -12.27 7.02
N LYS A 30 2.21 -13.46 7.62
CA LYS A 30 3.31 -14.43 7.57
C LYS A 30 3.63 -14.89 6.14
N GLU A 31 2.60 -15.13 5.33
CA GLU A 31 2.77 -15.46 3.91
C GLU A 31 3.31 -14.25 3.13
N ARG A 32 2.85 -13.04 3.48
CA ARG A 32 3.34 -11.80 2.87
C ARG A 32 4.82 -11.57 3.13
N ASP A 33 5.34 -11.92 4.30
CA ASP A 33 6.77 -11.83 4.64
C ASP A 33 7.65 -12.69 3.71
N GLU A 34 7.11 -13.79 3.14
CA GLU A 34 7.86 -14.69 2.26
C GLU A 34 8.18 -14.07 0.88
N TRP A 35 7.31 -13.19 0.38
CA TRP A 35 7.47 -12.59 -0.95
C TRP A 35 7.72 -11.08 -0.94
N MET A 36 7.29 -10.35 0.11
CA MET A 36 7.54 -8.93 0.26
C MET A 36 8.80 -8.70 1.12
N ASN A 37 9.91 -8.45 0.50
CA ASN A 37 11.15 -8.14 1.23
C ASN A 37 11.09 -6.72 1.81
N VAL A 38 10.40 -6.56 2.96
CA VAL A 38 10.20 -5.26 3.61
C VAL A 38 11.51 -4.58 3.94
N GLU A 39 12.51 -5.32 4.45
CA GLU A 39 13.82 -4.74 4.79
C GLU A 39 14.47 -4.04 3.59
N ARG A 40 14.34 -4.62 2.39
CA ARG A 40 14.83 -3.99 1.17
C ARG A 40 14.11 -2.68 0.84
N LEU A 41 12.78 -2.63 1.06
CA LEU A 41 12.00 -1.40 0.86
C LEU A 41 12.45 -0.32 1.83
N LEU A 42 12.63 -0.65 3.11
CA LEU A 42 13.10 0.28 4.12
C LEU A 42 14.52 0.83 3.81
N ASN A 43 15.39 -0.02 3.28
CA ASN A 43 16.75 0.38 2.87
C ASN A 43 16.72 1.30 1.64
N TRP A 44 15.89 1.01 0.62
CA TRP A 44 15.74 1.89 -0.55
C TRP A 44 15.14 3.25 -0.21
N ALA A 45 14.25 3.30 0.77
CA ALA A 45 13.67 4.53 1.27
C ALA A 45 14.58 5.24 2.30
N GLU A 46 15.70 4.63 2.70
CA GLU A 46 16.64 5.14 3.71
C GLU A 46 15.96 5.45 5.05
N VAL A 47 15.09 4.52 5.51
CA VAL A 47 14.42 4.66 6.82
C VAL A 47 15.44 4.56 7.95
N ASN A 48 15.55 5.62 8.75
CA ASN A 48 16.47 5.70 9.87
C ASN A 48 15.77 5.53 11.22
N THR A 49 16.51 5.03 12.22
CA THR A 49 16.06 5.03 13.62
C THR A 49 15.80 6.46 14.09
N GLY A 50 14.71 6.68 14.81
CA GLY A 50 14.26 8.00 15.26
C GLY A 50 13.51 8.81 14.19
N GLY A 51 13.41 8.30 12.96
CA GLY A 51 12.71 8.97 11.86
C GLY A 51 11.19 9.05 12.06
N THR A 52 10.57 10.00 11.35
CA THR A 52 9.11 10.14 11.26
C THR A 52 8.67 9.69 9.88
N VAL A 53 7.83 8.68 9.81
CA VAL A 53 7.42 8.05 8.55
C VAL A 53 5.90 7.91 8.45
N ALA A 54 5.38 7.81 7.23
CA ALA A 54 3.96 7.55 7.01
C ALA A 54 3.75 6.31 6.12
N ASP A 55 2.64 5.61 6.37
CA ASP A 55 2.15 4.46 5.62
C ASP A 55 0.73 4.79 5.16
N ILE A 56 0.56 5.20 3.88
CA ILE A 56 -0.73 5.62 3.32
C ILE A 56 -1.40 4.43 2.62
N GLY A 57 -2.64 4.12 3.02
CA GLY A 57 -3.34 2.89 2.66
C GLY A 57 -2.86 1.73 3.52
N CYS A 58 -2.67 1.99 4.82
CA CYS A 58 -2.01 1.06 5.76
C CYS A 58 -2.84 -0.19 6.07
N HIS A 59 -4.16 -0.19 5.79
CA HIS A 59 -5.07 -1.28 6.12
C HIS A 59 -4.96 -1.68 7.61
N GLU A 60 -4.77 -2.97 7.93
CA GLU A 60 -4.61 -3.48 9.30
C GLU A 60 -3.17 -3.33 9.85
N GLY A 61 -2.26 -2.64 9.11
CA GLY A 61 -0.95 -2.18 9.60
C GLY A 61 0.24 -3.08 9.31
N TYR A 62 0.18 -3.96 8.31
CA TYR A 62 1.31 -4.83 7.97
C TYR A 62 2.65 -4.07 7.88
N LEU A 63 2.74 -3.08 7.00
CA LEU A 63 3.96 -2.29 6.86
C LEU A 63 4.19 -1.38 8.07
N SER A 64 3.13 -0.82 8.64
CA SER A 64 3.21 0.06 9.81
C SER A 64 3.90 -0.61 11.00
N MET A 65 3.70 -1.92 11.24
CA MET A 65 4.38 -2.68 12.29
C MET A 65 5.88 -2.84 12.02
N HIS A 66 6.29 -3.05 10.77
CA HIS A 66 7.69 -3.11 10.38
C HIS A 66 8.36 -1.73 10.51
N LEU A 67 7.67 -0.67 10.09
CA LEU A 67 8.14 0.71 10.22
C LEU A 67 8.33 1.09 11.68
N ALA A 68 7.35 0.78 12.55
CA ALA A 68 7.42 1.09 13.97
C ALA A 68 8.64 0.46 14.67
N LYS A 69 8.93 -0.81 14.33
CA LYS A 69 10.14 -1.50 14.80
C LYS A 69 11.41 -0.86 14.27
N LYS A 70 11.43 -0.46 12.99
CA LYS A 70 12.61 0.12 12.32
C LYS A 70 12.97 1.48 12.86
N VAL A 71 11.98 2.39 13.01
CA VAL A 71 12.24 3.73 13.55
C VAL A 71 12.47 3.72 15.05
N GLY A 72 12.00 2.68 15.77
CA GLY A 72 12.19 2.53 17.21
C GLY A 72 11.38 3.51 18.06
N GLU A 73 11.53 3.45 19.37
CA GLU A 73 10.73 4.20 20.34
C GLU A 73 10.82 5.73 20.20
N ASN A 74 11.94 6.24 19.69
CA ASN A 74 12.15 7.68 19.44
C ASN A 74 11.63 8.13 18.07
N GLY A 75 11.23 7.22 17.19
CA GLY A 75 10.63 7.50 15.90
C GLY A 75 9.10 7.50 15.97
N LYS A 76 8.47 7.87 14.86
CA LYS A 76 7.01 7.92 14.76
C LYS A 76 6.53 7.38 13.41
N VAL A 77 5.44 6.63 13.43
CA VAL A 77 4.75 6.15 12.24
C VAL A 77 3.35 6.75 12.18
N TYR A 78 3.02 7.44 11.11
CA TYR A 78 1.66 7.83 10.78
C TYR A 78 1.06 6.76 9.88
N ALA A 79 0.08 6.01 10.41
CA ALA A 79 -0.64 4.97 9.69
C ALA A 79 -1.97 5.55 9.20
N VAL A 80 -2.09 5.76 7.89
CA VAL A 80 -3.21 6.47 7.27
C VAL A 80 -4.06 5.50 6.46
N ASP A 81 -5.36 5.50 6.71
CA ASP A 81 -6.36 4.81 5.88
C ASP A 81 -7.65 5.63 5.85
N VAL A 82 -8.47 5.44 4.83
CA VAL A 82 -9.81 6.07 4.71
C VAL A 82 -10.89 5.26 5.42
N ARG A 83 -10.55 4.10 5.97
CA ARG A 83 -11.45 3.17 6.63
C ARG A 83 -11.15 3.08 8.12
N GLU A 84 -12.06 3.61 8.93
CA GLU A 84 -11.95 3.59 10.39
C GLU A 84 -11.86 2.16 10.96
N ASP A 85 -12.65 1.22 10.42
CA ASP A 85 -12.63 -0.20 10.86
C ASP A 85 -11.26 -0.89 10.64
N ARG A 86 -10.44 -0.39 9.73
CA ARG A 86 -9.08 -0.88 9.50
C ARG A 86 -8.09 -0.28 10.49
N LEU A 87 -8.26 0.99 10.79
CA LEU A 87 -7.46 1.68 11.80
C LEU A 87 -7.69 1.10 13.21
N GLU A 88 -8.93 0.79 13.57
CA GLU A 88 -9.25 0.10 14.82
C GLU A 88 -8.50 -1.23 14.94
N LYS A 89 -8.51 -2.06 13.90
CA LYS A 89 -7.76 -3.31 13.88
C LYS A 89 -6.25 -3.10 13.92
N LEU A 90 -5.76 -2.06 13.27
CA LEU A 90 -4.35 -1.70 13.33
C LEU A 90 -3.94 -1.33 14.77
N GLU A 91 -4.77 -0.60 15.49
CA GLU A 91 -4.52 -0.25 16.90
C GLU A 91 -4.47 -1.50 17.79
N ASP A 92 -5.39 -2.45 17.60
CA ASP A 92 -5.37 -3.73 18.28
C ASP A 92 -4.06 -4.48 17.99
N ASN A 93 -3.69 -4.59 16.71
CA ASN A 93 -2.46 -5.23 16.27
C ASN A 93 -1.20 -4.58 16.83
N ALA A 94 -1.17 -3.25 16.94
CA ALA A 94 -0.07 -2.50 17.52
C ALA A 94 0.02 -2.73 19.04
N SER A 95 -1.12 -2.72 19.72
CA SER A 95 -1.23 -2.96 21.16
C SER A 95 -0.72 -4.36 21.55
N GLU A 96 -1.14 -5.40 20.83
CA GLU A 96 -0.68 -6.78 21.05
C GLU A 96 0.84 -6.92 20.91
N ARG A 97 1.43 -6.14 19.98
CA ARG A 97 2.88 -6.09 19.72
C ARG A 97 3.64 -5.08 20.57
N LYS A 98 2.92 -4.38 21.48
CA LYS A 98 3.45 -3.33 22.37
C LYS A 98 4.18 -2.21 21.61
N LEU A 99 3.70 -1.87 20.42
CA LEU A 99 4.20 -0.76 19.61
C LEU A 99 3.42 0.50 19.97
N GLN A 100 4.10 1.50 20.58
CA GLN A 100 3.48 2.73 21.08
C GLN A 100 3.81 3.97 20.21
N ASN A 101 4.56 3.76 19.15
CA ASN A 101 5.05 4.82 18.27
C ASN A 101 4.29 4.92 16.94
N ILE A 102 3.09 4.31 16.87
CA ILE A 102 2.17 4.41 15.72
C ILE A 102 1.05 5.38 16.07
N VAL A 103 0.75 6.28 15.15
CA VAL A 103 -0.37 7.23 15.20
C VAL A 103 -1.30 6.89 14.05
N THR A 104 -2.50 6.43 14.34
CA THR A 104 -3.55 6.20 13.34
C THR A 104 -4.14 7.53 12.88
N THR A 105 -4.39 7.65 11.59
CA THR A 105 -4.94 8.87 10.97
C THR A 105 -6.04 8.48 9.99
N LEU A 106 -7.27 8.91 10.26
CA LEU A 106 -8.36 8.75 9.31
C LEU A 106 -8.23 9.84 8.24
N GLY A 107 -7.68 9.44 7.09
CA GLY A 107 -7.54 10.28 5.92
C GLY A 107 -8.86 10.43 5.15
N ASP A 108 -8.87 11.36 4.21
CA ASP A 108 -9.91 11.47 3.19
C ASP A 108 -9.40 10.91 1.85
N TYR A 109 -10.31 10.73 0.88
CA TYR A 109 -9.94 10.17 -0.44
C TYR A 109 -9.00 11.07 -1.26
N ASP A 110 -8.84 12.33 -0.86
CA ASP A 110 -8.00 13.35 -1.50
C ASP A 110 -6.96 13.95 -0.53
N ASP A 111 -7.04 13.68 0.77
CA ASP A 111 -6.14 14.23 1.79
C ASP A 111 -5.74 13.17 2.83
N PRO A 112 -4.45 12.79 2.91
CA PRO A 112 -3.93 11.87 3.92
C PRO A 112 -3.85 12.50 5.32
N LYS A 113 -4.10 13.80 5.47
CA LYS A 113 -4.06 14.57 6.73
C LYS A 113 -2.74 14.44 7.49
N LEU A 114 -1.65 14.33 6.77
CA LEU A 114 -0.32 14.35 7.34
C LEU A 114 0.09 15.78 7.67
N PRO A 115 0.82 16.01 8.77
CA PRO A 115 1.33 17.36 9.09
C PRO A 115 2.42 17.77 8.08
N ASP A 116 2.41 19.05 7.69
CA ASP A 116 3.36 19.62 6.75
C ASP A 116 4.81 19.52 7.24
N ASN A 117 5.76 19.35 6.30
CA ASN A 117 7.19 19.38 6.54
C ASN A 117 7.65 18.55 7.76
N SER A 118 7.06 17.38 7.93
CA SER A 118 7.24 16.54 9.11
C SER A 118 7.74 15.15 8.82
N MET A 119 7.47 14.63 7.61
CA MET A 119 7.82 13.25 7.24
C MET A 119 9.23 13.17 6.66
N ASP A 120 10.00 12.19 7.11
CA ASP A 120 11.26 11.81 6.48
C ASP A 120 11.00 10.89 5.28
N VAL A 121 10.02 9.98 5.42
CA VAL A 121 9.61 9.04 4.35
C VAL A 121 8.11 8.82 4.38
N VAL A 122 7.50 8.77 3.20
CA VAL A 122 6.11 8.33 2.98
C VAL A 122 6.10 7.06 2.13
N PHE A 123 5.35 6.06 2.55
CA PHE A 123 5.13 4.82 1.82
C PHE A 123 3.71 4.76 1.27
N VAL A 124 3.58 4.26 0.04
CA VAL A 124 2.29 3.88 -0.58
C VAL A 124 2.49 2.50 -1.20
N ILE A 125 1.95 1.47 -0.56
CA ILE A 125 2.19 0.08 -0.94
C ILE A 125 0.90 -0.56 -1.44
N ASP A 126 0.84 -0.82 -2.76
CA ASP A 126 -0.32 -1.44 -3.44
C ASP A 126 -1.65 -0.72 -3.19
N ALA A 127 -1.60 0.58 -2.97
CA ALA A 127 -2.74 1.44 -2.70
C ALA A 127 -2.87 2.58 -3.73
N TYR A 128 -1.79 2.96 -4.41
CA TYR A 128 -1.79 4.13 -5.31
C TYR A 128 -2.73 3.95 -6.50
N HIS A 129 -2.91 2.75 -7.01
CA HIS A 129 -3.83 2.46 -8.11
C HIS A 129 -5.31 2.66 -7.74
N GLU A 130 -5.66 2.68 -6.46
CA GLU A 130 -7.03 2.95 -5.98
C GLU A 130 -7.31 4.46 -5.82
N MET A 131 -6.27 5.30 -5.79
CA MET A 131 -6.40 6.74 -5.59
C MET A 131 -6.93 7.42 -6.85
N THR A 132 -8.18 7.90 -6.82
CA THR A 132 -8.78 8.66 -7.93
C THR A 132 -8.23 10.08 -7.99
N GLU A 133 -8.08 10.72 -6.83
CA GLU A 133 -7.55 12.09 -6.69
C GLU A 133 -6.03 12.10 -6.47
N TYR A 134 -5.33 11.20 -7.18
CA TYR A 134 -3.89 10.96 -6.99
C TYR A 134 -3.02 12.21 -7.13
N GLN A 135 -3.42 13.20 -7.92
CA GLN A 135 -2.68 14.46 -8.07
C GLN A 135 -2.73 15.28 -6.77
N THR A 136 -3.91 15.39 -6.17
CA THR A 136 -4.11 16.08 -4.88
C THR A 136 -3.37 15.35 -3.77
N ILE A 137 -3.49 14.01 -3.71
CA ILE A 137 -2.75 13.17 -2.76
C ILE A 137 -1.23 13.39 -2.90
N LEU A 138 -0.68 13.41 -4.13
CA LEU A 138 0.75 13.66 -4.33
C LEU A 138 1.18 15.07 -3.88
N SER A 139 0.31 16.09 -4.03
CA SER A 139 0.57 17.43 -3.50
C SER A 139 0.69 17.40 -1.97
N HIS A 140 -0.27 16.79 -1.28
CA HIS A 140 -0.24 16.65 0.17
C HIS A 140 0.95 15.81 0.65
N ILE A 141 1.32 14.74 -0.06
CA ILE A 141 2.54 13.97 0.24
C ILE A 141 3.78 14.88 0.11
N HIS A 142 3.85 15.68 -0.97
CA HIS A 142 4.97 16.59 -1.18
C HIS A 142 5.07 17.64 -0.06
N GLU A 143 3.95 18.22 0.36
CA GLU A 143 3.86 19.21 1.43
C GLU A 143 4.23 18.61 2.80
N SER A 144 3.85 17.35 3.05
CA SER A 144 4.14 16.65 4.31
C SER A 144 5.61 16.25 4.47
N LEU A 145 6.32 16.08 3.36
CA LEU A 145 7.72 15.68 3.36
C LEU A 145 8.64 16.86 3.69
N LYS A 146 9.67 16.58 4.49
CA LYS A 146 10.79 17.52 4.69
C LYS A 146 11.58 17.72 3.39
N PRO A 147 12.32 18.83 3.23
CA PRO A 147 13.31 18.95 2.16
C PRO A 147 14.25 17.72 2.16
N GLY A 148 14.45 17.09 1.01
CA GLY A 148 15.17 15.82 0.89
C GLY A 148 14.40 14.58 1.36
N GLY A 149 13.18 14.74 1.89
CA GLY A 149 12.30 13.64 2.27
C GLY A 149 11.87 12.81 1.06
N ARG A 150 11.48 11.56 1.30
CA ARG A 150 11.26 10.56 0.24
C ARG A 150 9.83 10.04 0.22
N VAL A 151 9.33 9.75 -0.97
CA VAL A 151 8.18 8.88 -1.18
C VAL A 151 8.64 7.58 -1.83
N LEU A 152 8.18 6.45 -1.30
CA LEU A 152 8.32 5.12 -1.92
C LEU A 152 6.95 4.60 -2.32
N ILE A 153 6.77 4.36 -3.61
CA ILE A 153 5.55 3.75 -4.16
C ILE A 153 5.90 2.36 -4.67
N LEU A 154 5.24 1.35 -4.12
CA LEU A 154 5.30 -0.03 -4.61
C LEU A 154 3.96 -0.41 -5.19
N GLU A 155 3.98 -0.97 -6.38
CA GLU A 155 2.80 -1.46 -7.08
C GLU A 155 3.11 -2.76 -7.84
N LYS A 156 2.07 -3.43 -8.27
CA LYS A 156 2.17 -4.56 -9.19
C LYS A 156 1.73 -4.16 -10.60
N LEU A 157 2.34 -4.78 -11.60
CA LEU A 157 1.89 -4.68 -13.00
C LEU A 157 1.51 -6.06 -13.51
N LYS A 158 0.23 -6.25 -13.76
CA LYS A 158 -0.31 -7.48 -14.34
C LYS A 158 -0.01 -7.57 -15.84
N ASP A 159 0.44 -8.73 -16.31
CA ASP A 159 0.86 -8.92 -17.70
C ASP A 159 -0.20 -8.54 -18.73
N HIS A 160 -1.47 -8.88 -18.47
CA HIS A 160 -2.58 -8.54 -19.35
C HIS A 160 -2.91 -7.04 -19.44
N ALA A 161 -2.37 -6.25 -18.50
CA ALA A 161 -2.63 -4.80 -18.39
C ALA A 161 -1.46 -3.92 -18.86
N LYS A 162 -0.30 -4.49 -19.21
CA LYS A 162 0.94 -3.73 -19.56
C LYS A 162 0.74 -2.62 -20.59
N ASN A 163 -0.07 -2.85 -21.61
CA ASN A 163 -0.29 -1.93 -22.72
C ASN A 163 -1.63 -1.18 -22.64
N LYS A 164 -2.29 -1.25 -21.48
CA LYS A 164 -3.57 -0.60 -21.25
C LYS A 164 -3.38 0.86 -20.81
N THR A 165 -4.45 1.65 -20.96
CA THR A 165 -4.51 3.01 -20.41
C THR A 165 -4.45 2.98 -18.87
N ARG A 166 -4.13 4.13 -18.24
CA ARG A 166 -4.15 4.25 -16.77
C ARG A 166 -5.47 3.76 -16.17
N LYS A 167 -6.59 4.26 -16.71
CA LYS A 167 -7.94 3.88 -16.24
C LYS A 167 -8.21 2.38 -16.35
N GLU A 168 -7.83 1.75 -17.45
CA GLU A 168 -8.00 0.30 -17.61
C GLU A 168 -7.10 -0.49 -16.65
N GLN A 169 -5.90 0.03 -16.37
CA GLN A 169 -4.98 -0.58 -15.39
C GLN A 169 -5.54 -0.46 -13.98
N THR A 170 -5.98 0.70 -13.54
CA THR A 170 -6.57 0.89 -12.21
C THR A 170 -7.85 0.10 -12.02
N ASN A 171 -8.70 -0.01 -13.04
CA ASN A 171 -9.87 -0.90 -13.03
C ASN A 171 -9.51 -2.40 -12.89
N SER A 172 -8.26 -2.74 -13.16
CA SER A 172 -7.72 -4.11 -13.02
C SER A 172 -6.87 -4.26 -11.75
N HIS A 173 -6.93 -3.32 -10.81
CA HIS A 173 -6.13 -3.29 -9.57
C HIS A 173 -4.64 -3.51 -9.86
N THR A 174 -4.09 -2.67 -10.71
CA THR A 174 -2.69 -2.69 -11.13
C THR A 174 -2.30 -1.34 -11.75
N LEU A 175 -1.02 -0.98 -11.70
CA LEU A 175 -0.57 0.25 -12.34
C LEU A 175 0.87 0.11 -12.85
N SER A 176 1.14 0.74 -14.00
CA SER A 176 2.48 0.75 -14.59
C SER A 176 3.35 1.86 -13.99
N PRO A 177 4.63 1.61 -13.73
CA PRO A 177 5.58 2.64 -13.28
C PRO A 177 5.68 3.81 -14.28
N LYS A 178 5.31 3.59 -15.55
CA LYS A 178 5.27 4.64 -16.57
C LYS A 178 4.36 5.80 -16.17
N TYR A 179 3.16 5.49 -15.66
CA TYR A 179 2.20 6.52 -15.24
C TYR A 179 2.67 7.21 -13.98
N VAL A 180 3.02 6.44 -12.95
CA VAL A 180 3.43 6.96 -11.65
C VAL A 180 4.68 7.84 -11.76
N LYS A 181 5.65 7.49 -12.61
CA LYS A 181 6.82 8.36 -12.87
C LYS A 181 6.45 9.72 -13.43
N LYS A 182 5.48 9.76 -14.36
CA LYS A 182 5.00 11.00 -14.92
C LYS A 182 4.31 11.86 -13.85
N GLU A 183 3.41 11.22 -13.09
CA GLU A 183 2.61 11.85 -12.04
C GLU A 183 3.49 12.41 -10.92
N LEU A 184 4.49 11.65 -10.46
CA LEU A 184 5.47 12.12 -9.47
C LEU A 184 6.25 13.35 -9.96
N LYS A 185 6.71 13.34 -11.22
CA LYS A 185 7.42 14.50 -11.79
C LYS A 185 6.53 15.73 -11.90
N GLU A 186 5.27 15.55 -12.30
CA GLU A 186 4.27 16.63 -12.37
C GLU A 186 3.96 17.21 -10.99
N ALA A 187 4.06 16.40 -9.92
CA ALA A 187 3.92 16.82 -8.53
C ALA A 187 5.21 17.39 -7.90
N GLY A 188 6.28 17.59 -8.69
CA GLY A 188 7.52 18.24 -8.23
C GLY A 188 8.59 17.31 -7.68
N PHE A 189 8.37 15.99 -7.69
CA PHE A 189 9.35 15.03 -7.20
C PHE A 189 10.47 14.74 -8.20
N THR A 190 11.67 14.46 -7.68
CA THR A 190 12.78 13.91 -8.44
C THR A 190 12.90 12.40 -8.19
N ILE A 191 12.83 11.59 -9.26
CA ILE A 191 12.98 10.12 -9.15
C ILE A 191 14.46 9.80 -8.85
N THR A 192 14.71 9.08 -7.76
CA THR A 192 16.06 8.65 -7.34
C THR A 192 16.26 7.15 -7.46
N GLY A 193 15.20 6.37 -7.48
CA GLY A 193 15.24 4.91 -7.62
C GLY A 193 14.09 4.35 -8.44
N GLU A 194 14.41 3.38 -9.31
CA GLU A 194 13.41 2.59 -10.01
C GLU A 194 13.86 1.14 -10.01
N TYR A 195 13.07 0.27 -9.39
CA TYR A 195 13.34 -1.15 -9.24
C TYR A 195 12.21 -1.94 -9.88
N ARG A 196 12.55 -2.82 -10.80
CA ARG A 196 11.60 -3.65 -11.56
C ARG A 196 11.93 -5.12 -11.41
N ASP A 197 10.96 -5.96 -11.67
CA ASP A 197 11.12 -7.42 -11.64
C ASP A 197 11.74 -7.94 -10.32
N ILE A 198 11.35 -7.31 -9.21
CA ILE A 198 11.86 -7.64 -7.87
C ILE A 198 11.10 -8.78 -7.18
N GLY A 199 10.21 -9.41 -7.89
CA GLY A 199 9.35 -10.51 -7.48
C GLY A 199 7.99 -10.44 -8.11
N ASN A 200 7.13 -11.33 -7.69
CA ASN A 200 5.73 -11.35 -8.09
C ASN A 200 4.85 -11.17 -6.85
N TRP A 201 3.83 -10.36 -6.95
CA TRP A 201 2.83 -10.18 -5.92
C TRP A 201 2.19 -11.52 -5.57
N GLU A 202 2.18 -11.91 -4.29
CA GLU A 202 1.68 -13.22 -3.82
C GLU A 202 2.33 -14.42 -4.52
N ASN A 203 3.58 -14.28 -4.95
CA ASN A 203 4.28 -15.29 -5.77
C ASN A 203 3.57 -15.67 -7.08
N GLU A 204 2.51 -14.94 -7.49
CA GLU A 204 1.76 -15.23 -8.70
C GLU A 204 2.49 -14.74 -9.96
N THR A 205 2.78 -15.68 -10.85
CA THR A 205 3.34 -15.35 -12.17
C THR A 205 2.45 -14.36 -12.92
N GLY A 206 3.07 -13.31 -13.48
CA GLY A 206 2.36 -12.29 -14.25
C GLY A 206 1.84 -11.11 -13.42
N LYS A 207 2.09 -11.07 -12.10
CA LYS A 207 1.87 -9.90 -11.23
C LYS A 207 3.22 -9.29 -10.81
N LYS A 208 3.95 -8.69 -11.74
CA LYS A 208 5.32 -8.16 -11.49
C LYS A 208 5.31 -6.98 -10.52
N ILE A 209 6.09 -7.10 -9.45
CA ILE A 209 6.30 -6.01 -8.48
C ILE A 209 7.32 -5.03 -9.04
N TRP A 210 7.05 -3.74 -8.82
CA TRP A 210 7.99 -2.66 -9.07
C TRP A 210 7.93 -1.62 -7.95
N VAL A 211 9.01 -0.86 -7.80
CA VAL A 211 9.14 0.21 -6.80
C VAL A 211 9.70 1.46 -7.47
N LEU A 212 9.17 2.61 -7.11
CA LEU A 212 9.75 3.92 -7.37
C LEU A 212 10.08 4.59 -6.04
N VAL A 213 11.25 5.21 -5.98
CA VAL A 213 11.65 6.12 -4.91
C VAL A 213 11.85 7.50 -5.52
N ALA A 214 11.26 8.50 -4.92
CA ALA A 214 11.40 9.88 -5.34
C ALA A 214 11.58 10.79 -4.13
N VAL A 215 12.24 11.94 -4.32
CA VAL A 215 12.55 12.90 -3.27
C VAL A 215 11.93 14.26 -3.57
N VAL A 216 11.59 14.98 -2.50
CA VAL A 216 11.39 16.43 -2.56
C VAL A 216 12.77 17.07 -2.71
N PRO A 217 13.04 17.88 -3.76
CA PRO A 217 14.32 18.54 -3.90
C PRO A 217 14.67 19.38 -2.66
N GLU A 218 15.97 19.39 -2.30
CA GLU A 218 16.49 20.37 -1.35
C GLU A 218 16.42 21.76 -2.00
N ALA A 219 16.02 22.78 -1.25
CA ALA A 219 15.85 24.14 -1.74
C ALA A 219 17.20 24.82 -2.05
#